data_87990e31317946640cfb6a1a8616fcb3
#
_entry.id   87990e31317946640cfb6a1a8616fcb3
#
_cell.length_a   1.000
_cell.length_b   1.000
_cell.length_c   1.000
_cell.angle_alpha   90.00
_cell.angle_beta   90.00
_cell.angle_gamma   90.00
#
_symmetry.space_group_name_H-M   'P 1'
#
loop_
_entity.id
_entity.type
_entity.pdbx_description
1 polymer ?
#
loop_
_entity_poly.entity_id
_entity_poly.type
_entity_poly.pdbx_seq_one_letter_code
_entity_poly.pdbx_strand_id
1 'polypeptide(L)'
;MQDHNIGPPAIAAAPLVDIGINLAHDSYDADRDAVIDRAAAAGVTQLVVTGSTLASSARAIELARTRTSLFATAGVHPHHASELSPERLADLRQLAQAPEVVAIGECGLDYFRDLSPRAAQQQAFHRQLELARTLGKPVFLHQRDAHADFAGILREHAGEWRGVAHCFTGTAEQLGTYLELGLAIGITGWICDERRGAHLAALMPQVPAERLLLETDGPYLLPRDLQLKPASRRNEPAYLPHIAAAVARARREPLTALAHSSTAAARRLFALPGVVAPDSKLL
;
A
#
# COMPACT_ATOMS: atom_id res chain seq x y z
N MET A 1 -24.19 4.98 -28.12
CA MET A 1 -23.20 4.78 -27.05
C MET A 1 -21.93 4.33 -27.73
N GLN A 2 -20.94 5.20 -27.80
CA GLN A 2 -19.64 4.84 -28.38
C GLN A 2 -18.86 4.12 -27.28
N ASP A 3 -18.65 2.81 -27.45
CA ASP A 3 -17.65 2.08 -26.68
C ASP A 3 -16.30 2.73 -26.91
N HIS A 4 -15.86 3.54 -25.96
CA HIS A 4 -14.50 4.02 -25.93
C HIS A 4 -13.60 2.81 -25.64
N ASN A 5 -13.00 2.30 -26.70
CA ASN A 5 -12.05 1.21 -26.69
C ASN A 5 -10.86 1.59 -25.79
N ILE A 6 -11.01 1.32 -24.50
CA ILE A 6 -9.93 1.42 -23.52
C ILE A 6 -9.04 0.23 -23.83
N GLY A 7 -7.88 0.48 -24.42
CA GLY A 7 -6.90 -0.59 -24.63
C GLY A 7 -6.65 -1.31 -23.29
N PRO A 8 -6.43 -2.62 -23.29
CA PRO A 8 -6.20 -3.38 -22.08
C PRO A 8 -5.02 -2.77 -21.30
N PRO A 9 -5.10 -2.70 -19.97
CA PRO A 9 -3.96 -2.30 -19.15
C PRO A 9 -2.76 -3.21 -19.47
N ALA A 10 -1.54 -2.69 -19.32
CA ALA A 10 -0.33 -3.47 -19.54
C ALA A 10 -0.37 -4.73 -18.67
N ILE A 11 -0.02 -5.89 -19.25
CA ILE A 11 0.09 -7.15 -18.49
C ILE A 11 1.45 -7.17 -17.79
N ALA A 12 1.48 -7.60 -16.52
CA ALA A 12 2.71 -7.75 -15.77
C ALA A 12 3.62 -8.81 -16.39
N ALA A 13 4.92 -8.52 -16.42
CA ALA A 13 5.94 -9.45 -16.91
C ALA A 13 6.17 -10.65 -15.97
N ALA A 14 5.72 -10.55 -14.72
CA ALA A 14 5.71 -11.57 -13.68
C ALA A 14 4.63 -11.18 -12.64
N PRO A 15 4.18 -12.13 -11.78
CA PRO A 15 3.18 -11.84 -10.75
C PRO A 15 3.56 -10.63 -9.89
N LEU A 16 2.60 -9.74 -9.67
CA LEU A 16 2.73 -8.54 -8.83
C LEU A 16 1.84 -8.64 -7.59
N VAL A 17 2.22 -7.93 -6.54
CA VAL A 17 1.44 -7.68 -5.33
C VAL A 17 1.18 -6.18 -5.24
N ASP A 18 -0.09 -5.78 -5.14
CA ASP A 18 -0.49 -4.43 -4.77
C ASP A 18 -0.61 -4.37 -3.24
N ILE A 19 0.33 -3.68 -2.59
CA ILE A 19 0.39 -3.65 -1.12
C ILE A 19 -0.55 -2.63 -0.49
N GLY A 20 -1.23 -1.80 -1.28
CA GLY A 20 -2.10 -0.75 -0.76
C GLY A 20 -3.18 -0.36 -1.77
N ILE A 21 -4.41 -0.84 -1.54
CA ILE A 21 -5.61 -0.51 -2.32
C ILE A 21 -6.78 -0.23 -1.38
N ASN A 22 -7.44 0.91 -1.54
CA ASN A 22 -8.66 1.24 -0.78
C ASN A 22 -9.91 0.58 -1.39
N LEU A 23 -9.86 -0.76 -1.56
CA LEU A 23 -10.94 -1.51 -2.24
C LEU A 23 -12.28 -1.45 -1.50
N ALA A 24 -12.27 -1.11 -0.20
CA ALA A 24 -13.47 -0.86 0.59
C ALA A 24 -14.13 0.49 0.30
N HIS A 25 -13.51 1.37 -0.50
CA HIS A 25 -14.05 2.70 -0.87
C HIS A 25 -15.30 2.58 -1.76
N ASP A 26 -16.26 3.45 -1.54
CA ASP A 26 -17.58 3.46 -2.22
C ASP A 26 -17.49 3.58 -3.75
N SER A 27 -16.42 4.21 -4.26
CA SER A 27 -16.20 4.31 -5.71
C SER A 27 -16.09 2.97 -6.43
N TYR A 28 -15.88 1.88 -5.69
CA TYR A 28 -15.82 0.52 -6.22
C TYR A 28 -17.12 -0.28 -6.01
N ASP A 29 -18.13 0.24 -5.32
CA ASP A 29 -19.32 -0.52 -4.96
C ASP A 29 -20.04 -1.13 -6.17
N ALA A 30 -20.06 -0.39 -7.28
CA ALA A 30 -20.78 -0.82 -8.49
C ALA A 30 -20.06 -1.95 -9.28
N ASP A 31 -18.71 -2.09 -9.13
CA ASP A 31 -17.94 -2.99 -10.01
C ASP A 31 -16.72 -3.63 -9.30
N ARG A 32 -16.74 -3.73 -7.98
CA ARG A 32 -15.60 -4.21 -7.16
C ARG A 32 -15.06 -5.56 -7.62
N ASP A 33 -15.93 -6.53 -7.86
CA ASP A 33 -15.52 -7.85 -8.34
C ASP A 33 -14.83 -7.76 -9.72
N ALA A 34 -15.37 -6.95 -10.63
CA ALA A 34 -14.76 -6.73 -11.92
C ALA A 34 -13.39 -6.02 -11.82
N VAL A 35 -13.20 -5.12 -10.82
CA VAL A 35 -11.88 -4.50 -10.52
C VAL A 35 -10.87 -5.57 -10.11
N ILE A 36 -11.26 -6.50 -9.24
CA ILE A 36 -10.39 -7.60 -8.80
C ILE A 36 -10.05 -8.52 -9.98
N ASP A 37 -11.04 -8.84 -10.82
CA ASP A 37 -10.83 -9.70 -12.00
C ASP A 37 -9.91 -9.03 -13.04
N ARG A 38 -10.06 -7.71 -13.27
CA ARG A 38 -9.12 -6.93 -14.11
C ARG A 38 -7.71 -6.90 -13.53
N ALA A 39 -7.56 -6.78 -12.20
CA ALA A 39 -6.28 -6.87 -11.53
C ALA A 39 -5.59 -8.22 -11.80
N ALA A 40 -6.31 -9.32 -11.62
CA ALA A 40 -5.82 -10.67 -11.89
C ALA A 40 -5.42 -10.85 -13.37
N ALA A 41 -6.25 -10.37 -14.30
CA ALA A 41 -5.98 -10.40 -15.74
C ALA A 41 -4.72 -9.57 -16.11
N ALA A 42 -4.44 -8.48 -15.38
CA ALA A 42 -3.24 -7.68 -15.53
C ALA A 42 -1.99 -8.30 -14.86
N GLY A 43 -2.12 -9.46 -14.19
CA GLY A 43 -1.02 -10.13 -13.49
C GLY A 43 -0.77 -9.64 -12.07
N VAL A 44 -1.71 -8.87 -11.49
CA VAL A 44 -1.68 -8.50 -10.07
C VAL A 44 -2.39 -9.60 -9.29
N THR A 45 -1.61 -10.46 -8.66
CA THR A 45 -2.10 -11.74 -8.13
C THR A 45 -2.48 -11.71 -6.66
N GLN A 46 -2.06 -10.69 -5.94
CA GLN A 46 -2.39 -10.48 -4.52
C GLN A 46 -2.62 -8.99 -4.26
N LEU A 47 -3.64 -8.68 -3.44
CA LEU A 47 -4.03 -7.32 -3.07
C LEU A 47 -4.10 -7.20 -1.55
N VAL A 48 -3.51 -6.15 -0.98
CA VAL A 48 -3.69 -5.79 0.42
C VAL A 48 -4.67 -4.62 0.50
N VAL A 49 -5.86 -4.88 1.02
CA VAL A 49 -6.92 -3.89 1.16
C VAL A 49 -6.68 -3.05 2.40
N THR A 50 -6.56 -1.73 2.22
CA THR A 50 -6.22 -0.80 3.28
C THR A 50 -7.41 -0.51 4.18
N GLY A 51 -7.21 -0.68 5.50
CA GLY A 51 -8.11 -0.21 6.55
C GLY A 51 -7.58 1.10 7.16
N SER A 52 -8.38 2.16 7.16
CA SER A 52 -8.01 3.50 7.64
C SER A 52 -8.90 4.01 8.78
N THR A 53 -9.95 3.27 9.11
CA THR A 53 -10.85 3.44 10.26
C THR A 53 -11.28 2.06 10.76
N LEU A 54 -11.94 1.96 11.92
CA LEU A 54 -12.51 0.68 12.38
C LEU A 54 -13.52 0.12 11.37
N ALA A 55 -14.36 0.98 10.81
CA ALA A 55 -15.38 0.58 9.83
C ALA A 55 -14.75 0.08 8.53
N SER A 56 -13.78 0.83 7.97
CA SER A 56 -13.09 0.41 6.74
C SER A 56 -12.21 -0.82 6.98
N SER A 57 -11.61 -0.98 8.15
CA SER A 57 -10.86 -2.19 8.53
C SER A 57 -11.75 -3.42 8.59
N ALA A 58 -12.94 -3.30 9.20
CA ALA A 58 -13.92 -4.39 9.21
C ALA A 58 -14.34 -4.77 7.79
N ARG A 59 -14.65 -3.78 6.94
CA ARG A 59 -15.02 -4.02 5.55
C ARG A 59 -13.86 -4.62 4.72
N ALA A 60 -12.61 -4.19 4.95
CA ALA A 60 -11.44 -4.78 4.31
C ALA A 60 -11.27 -6.26 4.66
N ILE A 61 -11.50 -6.63 5.93
CA ILE A 61 -11.48 -8.02 6.41
C ILE A 61 -12.60 -8.84 5.73
N GLU A 62 -13.81 -8.30 5.66
CA GLU A 62 -14.93 -8.98 4.97
C GLU A 62 -14.60 -9.23 3.50
N LEU A 63 -14.04 -8.24 2.81
CA LEU A 63 -13.59 -8.41 1.43
C LEU A 63 -12.48 -9.46 1.31
N ALA A 64 -11.50 -9.44 2.21
CA ALA A 64 -10.40 -10.40 2.19
C ALA A 64 -10.87 -11.86 2.37
N ARG A 65 -12.00 -12.10 3.03
CA ARG A 65 -12.62 -13.43 3.16
C ARG A 65 -13.24 -13.96 1.87
N THR A 66 -13.52 -13.08 0.92
CA THR A 66 -14.21 -13.49 -0.32
C THR A 66 -13.26 -14.17 -1.33
N ARG A 67 -11.95 -13.91 -1.26
CA ARG A 67 -10.97 -14.45 -2.22
C ARG A 67 -9.61 -14.67 -1.54
N THR A 68 -8.96 -15.77 -1.81
CA THR A 68 -7.63 -16.13 -1.26
C THR A 68 -6.50 -15.20 -1.71
N SER A 69 -6.74 -14.38 -2.71
CA SER A 69 -5.81 -13.36 -3.21
C SER A 69 -5.89 -12.02 -2.48
N LEU A 70 -6.88 -11.86 -1.60
CA LEU A 70 -7.11 -10.61 -0.84
C LEU A 70 -6.64 -10.75 0.60
N PHE A 71 -5.99 -9.72 1.08
CA PHE A 71 -5.54 -9.54 2.46
C PHE A 71 -6.01 -8.17 2.95
N ALA A 72 -5.93 -7.90 4.24
CA ALA A 72 -6.36 -6.63 4.80
C ALA A 72 -5.28 -6.02 5.70
N THR A 73 -5.32 -4.70 5.86
CA THR A 73 -4.74 -4.03 7.02
C THR A 73 -5.84 -3.61 7.98
N ALA A 74 -5.49 -3.37 9.24
CA ALA A 74 -6.40 -2.80 10.22
C ALA A 74 -5.70 -1.67 10.97
N GLY A 75 -6.28 -0.47 10.90
CA GLY A 75 -5.67 0.72 11.49
C GLY A 75 -6.60 1.92 11.58
N VAL A 76 -6.06 3.00 12.16
CA VAL A 76 -6.69 4.30 12.24
C VAL A 76 -5.71 5.33 11.67
N HIS A 77 -6.09 5.85 10.49
CA HIS A 77 -5.34 6.88 9.77
C HIS A 77 -5.23 8.17 10.60
N PRO A 78 -4.16 8.95 10.47
CA PRO A 78 -3.99 10.21 11.20
C PRO A 78 -5.17 11.18 11.08
N HIS A 79 -5.92 11.16 10.00
CA HIS A 79 -7.13 11.99 9.85
C HIS A 79 -8.22 11.67 10.90
N HIS A 80 -8.25 10.43 11.39
CA HIS A 80 -9.23 9.91 12.35
C HIS A 80 -8.62 9.66 13.74
N ALA A 81 -7.40 10.14 13.98
CA ALA A 81 -6.65 9.85 15.20
C ALA A 81 -7.40 10.25 16.49
N SER A 82 -8.18 11.34 16.44
CA SER A 82 -9.01 11.79 17.58
C SER A 82 -10.10 10.79 17.98
N GLU A 83 -10.44 9.86 17.10
CA GLU A 83 -11.45 8.84 17.37
C GLU A 83 -10.88 7.63 18.14
N LEU A 84 -9.54 7.48 18.23
CA LEU A 84 -8.91 6.30 18.83
C LEU A 84 -8.87 6.40 20.36
N SER A 85 -10.04 6.28 20.99
CA SER A 85 -10.15 6.11 22.46
C SER A 85 -9.56 4.75 22.91
N PRO A 86 -9.36 4.51 24.23
CA PRO A 86 -8.96 3.19 24.74
C PRO A 86 -9.91 2.06 24.31
N GLU A 87 -11.22 2.32 24.33
CA GLU A 87 -12.25 1.35 23.91
C GLU A 87 -12.12 1.03 22.42
N ARG A 88 -11.97 2.06 21.59
CA ARG A 88 -11.77 1.90 20.14
C ARG A 88 -10.44 1.21 19.80
N LEU A 89 -9.40 1.38 20.64
CA LEU A 89 -8.16 0.63 20.49
C LEU A 89 -8.37 -0.86 20.79
N ALA A 90 -9.25 -1.21 21.74
CA ALA A 90 -9.61 -2.59 22.00
C ALA A 90 -10.37 -3.22 20.82
N ASP A 91 -11.29 -2.46 20.20
CA ASP A 91 -11.99 -2.88 18.98
C ASP A 91 -11.00 -3.09 17.81
N LEU A 92 -10.05 -2.15 17.63
CA LEU A 92 -8.99 -2.29 16.62
C LEU A 92 -8.15 -3.55 16.86
N ARG A 93 -7.80 -3.84 18.12
CA ARG A 93 -7.08 -5.06 18.50
C ARG A 93 -7.86 -6.31 18.12
N GLN A 94 -9.17 -6.33 18.34
CA GLN A 94 -10.02 -7.45 17.95
C GLN A 94 -10.04 -7.65 16.45
N LEU A 95 -10.22 -6.58 15.66
CA LEU A 95 -10.15 -6.64 14.19
C LEU A 95 -8.78 -7.12 13.71
N ALA A 96 -7.71 -6.60 14.30
CA ALA A 96 -6.34 -6.91 13.92
C ALA A 96 -5.93 -8.37 14.19
N GLN A 97 -6.67 -9.12 14.99
CA GLN A 97 -6.46 -10.56 15.24
C GLN A 97 -6.99 -11.45 14.11
N ALA A 98 -7.83 -10.91 13.22
CA ALA A 98 -8.34 -11.68 12.09
C ALA A 98 -7.17 -12.23 11.24
N PRO A 99 -7.25 -13.48 10.76
CA PRO A 99 -6.18 -14.11 9.97
C PRO A 99 -5.93 -13.39 8.64
N GLU A 100 -6.92 -12.71 8.11
CA GLU A 100 -6.83 -11.93 6.88
C GLU A 100 -6.00 -10.64 7.05
N VAL A 101 -5.84 -10.15 8.30
CA VAL A 101 -5.09 -8.93 8.59
C VAL A 101 -3.60 -9.22 8.62
N VAL A 102 -2.88 -8.65 7.67
CA VAL A 102 -1.43 -8.86 7.47
C VAL A 102 -0.56 -7.71 7.99
N ALA A 103 -1.16 -6.57 8.35
CA ALA A 103 -0.44 -5.42 8.92
C ALA A 103 -1.35 -4.56 9.80
N ILE A 104 -0.74 -3.81 10.73
CA ILE A 104 -1.38 -2.73 11.47
C ILE A 104 -1.19 -1.43 10.69
N GLY A 105 -2.26 -0.78 10.37
CA GLY A 105 -2.33 0.45 9.56
C GLY A 105 -3.56 0.42 8.65
N GLU A 106 -3.80 1.49 7.97
CA GLU A 106 -2.94 2.65 7.75
C GLU A 106 -2.87 3.52 9.02
N CYS A 107 -1.67 3.84 9.49
CA CYS A 107 -1.44 4.68 10.65
C CYS A 107 -0.19 5.53 10.46
N GLY A 108 0.01 6.56 11.29
CA GLY A 108 1.15 7.46 11.17
C GLY A 108 0.78 8.92 11.42
N LEU A 109 1.36 9.84 10.63
CA LEU A 109 1.18 11.28 10.81
C LEU A 109 0.89 12.00 9.47
N ASP A 110 -0.06 12.95 9.49
CA ASP A 110 -0.37 13.84 8.37
C ASP A 110 -0.54 15.29 8.88
N TYR A 111 0.52 16.06 8.77
CA TYR A 111 0.51 17.49 9.14
C TYR A 111 0.17 18.41 7.97
N PHE A 112 0.01 17.85 6.76
CA PHE A 112 -0.46 18.59 5.61
C PHE A 112 -1.97 18.84 5.66
N ARG A 113 -2.74 17.78 5.92
CA ARG A 113 -4.20 17.88 6.07
C ARG A 113 -4.60 18.34 7.47
N ASP A 114 -3.86 17.91 8.48
CA ASP A 114 -3.97 18.28 9.90
C ASP A 114 -5.42 18.19 10.46
N LEU A 115 -6.16 17.12 10.03
CA LEU A 115 -7.59 16.95 10.33
C LEU A 115 -7.84 16.51 11.78
N SER A 116 -6.88 15.86 12.43
CA SER A 116 -6.87 15.60 13.86
C SER A 116 -5.75 16.39 14.52
N PRO A 117 -5.87 16.83 15.77
CA PRO A 117 -4.78 17.49 16.48
C PRO A 117 -3.50 16.65 16.48
N ARG A 118 -2.34 17.28 16.27
CA ARG A 118 -1.04 16.57 16.14
C ARG A 118 -0.74 15.67 17.33
N ALA A 119 -1.05 16.14 18.55
CA ALA A 119 -0.88 15.34 19.76
C ALA A 119 -1.73 14.06 19.73
N ALA A 120 -2.96 14.12 19.19
CA ALA A 120 -3.80 12.94 19.02
C ALA A 120 -3.23 12.01 17.95
N GLN A 121 -2.72 12.55 16.83
CA GLN A 121 -2.06 11.76 15.80
C GLN A 121 -0.83 11.02 16.37
N GLN A 122 0.05 11.69 17.08
CA GLN A 122 1.23 11.10 17.73
C GLN A 122 0.81 10.00 18.72
N GLN A 123 -0.15 10.28 19.60
CA GLN A 123 -0.64 9.28 20.55
C GLN A 123 -1.25 8.04 19.86
N ALA A 124 -2.07 8.25 18.82
CA ALA A 124 -2.64 7.17 18.05
C ALA A 124 -1.56 6.34 17.32
N PHE A 125 -0.50 7.00 16.86
CA PHE A 125 0.63 6.33 16.21
C PHE A 125 1.38 5.45 17.20
N HIS A 126 1.78 5.97 18.37
CA HIS A 126 2.41 5.17 19.45
C HIS A 126 1.58 3.92 19.79
N ARG A 127 0.28 4.09 20.02
CA ARG A 127 -0.61 2.98 20.37
C ARG A 127 -0.68 1.90 19.30
N GLN A 128 -0.64 2.28 18.03
CA GLN A 128 -0.69 1.33 16.91
C GLN A 128 0.65 0.63 16.68
N LEU A 129 1.78 1.28 16.95
CA LEU A 129 3.10 0.63 17.00
C LEU A 129 3.16 -0.43 18.11
N GLU A 130 2.68 -0.09 19.32
CA GLU A 130 2.59 -1.05 20.43
C GLU A 130 1.66 -2.23 20.12
N LEU A 131 0.54 -1.96 19.44
CA LEU A 131 -0.38 -3.00 18.99
C LEU A 131 0.29 -3.93 17.97
N ALA A 132 1.00 -3.38 16.99
CA ALA A 132 1.74 -4.13 15.99
C ALA A 132 2.78 -5.04 16.62
N ARG A 133 3.57 -4.51 17.58
CA ARG A 133 4.53 -5.27 18.37
C ARG A 133 3.86 -6.42 19.11
N THR A 134 2.76 -6.13 19.83
CA THR A 134 2.03 -7.14 20.61
C THR A 134 1.51 -8.29 19.76
N LEU A 135 1.06 -7.99 18.53
CA LEU A 135 0.51 -8.97 17.60
C LEU A 135 1.56 -9.58 16.67
N GLY A 136 2.82 -9.12 16.72
CA GLY A 136 3.89 -9.56 15.83
C GLY A 136 3.65 -9.22 14.36
N LYS A 137 2.80 -8.23 14.07
CA LYS A 137 2.44 -7.81 12.70
C LYS A 137 3.29 -6.63 12.23
N PRO A 138 3.60 -6.52 10.92
CA PRO A 138 4.24 -5.33 10.38
C PRO A 138 3.29 -4.14 10.43
N VAL A 139 3.86 -2.93 10.24
CA VAL A 139 3.11 -1.68 10.18
C VAL A 139 3.05 -1.14 8.75
N PHE A 140 1.88 -0.62 8.37
CA PHE A 140 1.62 0.06 7.11
C PHE A 140 1.46 1.56 7.39
N LEU A 141 2.50 2.35 7.03
CA LEU A 141 2.73 3.68 7.60
C LEU A 141 2.50 4.80 6.61
N HIS A 142 1.67 5.76 7.02
CA HIS A 142 1.44 7.03 6.36
C HIS A 142 2.31 8.15 6.97
N GLN A 143 2.96 8.93 6.12
CA GLN A 143 3.64 10.15 6.55
C GLN A 143 3.45 11.25 5.51
N ARG A 144 3.00 12.44 5.94
CA ARG A 144 2.93 13.63 5.11
C ARG A 144 3.23 14.89 5.93
N ASP A 145 4.29 15.61 5.52
CA ASP A 145 4.77 16.86 6.15
C ASP A 145 5.02 16.76 7.68
N ALA A 146 5.33 15.52 8.16
CA ALA A 146 5.52 15.20 9.59
C ALA A 146 6.81 14.43 9.85
N HIS A 147 7.80 14.51 8.95
CA HIS A 147 8.99 13.65 8.96
C HIS A 147 9.74 13.61 10.31
N ALA A 148 9.97 14.75 10.92
CA ALA A 148 10.77 14.82 12.16
C ALA A 148 10.12 14.03 13.30
N ASP A 149 8.83 14.28 13.56
CA ASP A 149 8.08 13.59 14.61
C ASP A 149 7.86 12.10 14.25
N PHE A 150 7.56 11.81 12.97
CA PHE A 150 7.40 10.44 12.49
C PHE A 150 8.67 9.61 12.71
N ALA A 151 9.84 10.12 12.32
CA ALA A 151 11.11 9.43 12.52
C ALA A 151 11.50 9.37 14.00
N GLY A 152 11.17 10.40 14.79
CA GLY A 152 11.36 10.44 16.24
C GLY A 152 10.60 9.31 16.92
N ILE A 153 9.30 9.21 16.68
CA ILE A 153 8.44 8.16 17.25
C ILE A 153 8.92 6.77 16.85
N LEU A 154 9.29 6.56 15.58
CA LEU A 154 9.81 5.27 15.13
C LEU A 154 11.11 4.88 15.86
N ARG A 155 12.00 5.84 16.16
CA ARG A 155 13.24 5.60 16.94
C ARG A 155 12.95 5.23 18.39
N GLU A 156 11.93 5.82 19.00
CA GLU A 156 11.50 5.47 20.36
C GLU A 156 11.05 4.01 20.48
N HIS A 157 10.51 3.45 19.39
CA HIS A 157 10.09 2.05 19.28
C HIS A 157 11.12 1.18 18.51
N ALA A 158 12.38 1.60 18.39
CA ALA A 158 13.38 0.90 17.57
C ALA A 158 13.56 -0.58 17.99
N GLY A 159 13.61 -1.47 16.98
CA GLY A 159 13.75 -2.92 17.21
C GLY A 159 12.45 -3.65 17.54
N GLU A 160 11.35 -2.94 17.73
CA GLU A 160 10.06 -3.53 18.11
C GLU A 160 9.07 -3.70 16.95
N TRP A 161 9.39 -3.18 15.77
CA TRP A 161 8.51 -3.19 14.60
C TRP A 161 9.28 -3.48 13.31
N ARG A 162 8.55 -3.87 12.28
CA ARG A 162 8.96 -3.89 10.88
C ARG A 162 7.80 -3.31 10.06
N GLY A 163 8.05 -2.72 8.91
CA GLY A 163 6.95 -2.11 8.17
C GLY A 163 7.37 -1.46 6.86
N VAL A 164 6.42 -0.75 6.29
CA VAL A 164 6.57 0.01 5.04
C VAL A 164 6.13 1.46 5.24
N ALA A 165 6.94 2.41 4.79
CA ALA A 165 6.49 3.76 4.51
C ALA A 165 5.75 3.72 3.17
N HIS A 166 4.41 3.63 3.25
CA HIS A 166 3.56 3.56 2.06
C HIS A 166 3.50 4.91 1.34
N CYS A 167 3.22 4.87 0.06
CA CYS A 167 3.04 6.06 -0.79
C CYS A 167 4.16 7.09 -0.60
N PHE A 168 5.42 6.64 -0.61
CA PHE A 168 6.56 7.51 -0.36
C PHE A 168 6.66 8.60 -1.43
N THR A 169 6.70 9.87 -0.97
CA THR A 169 6.84 11.07 -1.82
C THR A 169 7.91 12.04 -1.28
N GLY A 170 8.72 11.57 -0.35
CA GLY A 170 9.68 12.37 0.40
C GLY A 170 10.97 12.69 -0.37
N THR A 171 11.90 13.34 0.34
CA THR A 171 13.22 13.72 -0.15
C THR A 171 14.24 12.58 -0.04
N ALA A 172 15.43 12.76 -0.60
CA ALA A 172 16.55 11.81 -0.45
C ALA A 172 16.96 11.63 1.03
N GLU A 173 16.95 12.69 1.81
CA GLU A 173 17.24 12.64 3.25
C GLU A 173 16.20 11.79 4.00
N GLN A 174 14.93 12.00 3.71
CA GLN A 174 13.83 11.24 4.30
C GLN A 174 13.91 9.76 3.90
N LEU A 175 14.23 9.47 2.64
CA LEU A 175 14.47 8.11 2.16
C LEU A 175 15.59 7.45 2.95
N GLY A 176 16.75 8.12 3.08
CA GLY A 176 17.89 7.63 3.85
C GLY A 176 17.48 7.28 5.28
N THR A 177 16.80 8.20 5.97
CA THR A 177 16.29 7.98 7.33
C THR A 177 15.38 6.75 7.43
N TYR A 178 14.47 6.57 6.48
CA TYR A 178 13.53 5.43 6.53
C TYR A 178 14.23 4.10 6.25
N LEU A 179 15.20 4.10 5.35
CA LEU A 179 16.04 2.91 5.10
C LEU A 179 16.93 2.57 6.31
N GLU A 180 17.51 3.56 6.98
CA GLU A 180 18.29 3.37 8.23
C GLU A 180 17.41 2.80 9.35
N LEU A 181 16.17 3.26 9.47
CA LEU A 181 15.18 2.74 10.40
C LEU A 181 14.70 1.33 10.05
N GLY A 182 15.04 0.79 8.89
CA GLY A 182 14.66 -0.57 8.48
C GLY A 182 13.33 -0.66 7.73
N LEU A 183 12.70 0.45 7.37
CA LEU A 183 11.46 0.46 6.58
C LEU A 183 11.68 -0.06 5.16
N ALA A 184 10.67 -0.75 4.64
CA ALA A 184 10.43 -0.87 3.21
C ALA A 184 9.78 0.42 2.68
N ILE A 185 9.82 0.62 1.37
CA ILE A 185 9.35 1.83 0.69
C ILE A 185 8.29 1.42 -0.34
N GLY A 186 7.08 1.93 -0.16
CA GLY A 186 5.96 1.73 -1.08
C GLY A 186 5.90 2.83 -2.14
N ILE A 187 5.81 2.46 -3.40
CA ILE A 187 5.81 3.37 -4.55
C ILE A 187 4.49 3.27 -5.30
N THR A 188 3.85 4.43 -5.47
CA THR A 188 2.56 4.60 -6.13
C THR A 188 2.69 5.21 -7.53
N GLY A 189 1.54 5.49 -8.15
CA GLY A 189 1.44 6.25 -9.40
C GLY A 189 1.99 7.68 -9.35
N TRP A 190 2.42 8.18 -8.20
CA TRP A 190 3.16 9.44 -8.09
C TRP A 190 4.43 9.49 -8.95
N ILE A 191 5.14 8.37 -9.10
CA ILE A 191 6.33 8.28 -9.95
C ILE A 191 6.01 8.58 -11.41
N CYS A 192 4.76 8.42 -11.83
CA CYS A 192 4.24 8.68 -13.16
C CYS A 192 3.72 10.13 -13.34
N ASP A 193 3.87 11.01 -12.36
CA ASP A 193 3.54 12.44 -12.47
C ASP A 193 4.80 13.24 -12.82
N GLU A 194 4.91 13.72 -14.05
CA GLU A 194 6.06 14.47 -14.55
C GLU A 194 6.39 15.72 -13.74
N ARG A 195 5.39 16.33 -13.11
CA ARG A 195 5.55 17.59 -12.35
C ARG A 195 5.90 17.37 -10.89
N ARG A 196 5.39 16.29 -10.29
CA ARG A 196 5.49 16.04 -8.85
C ARG A 196 6.31 14.81 -8.48
N GLY A 197 6.43 13.85 -9.40
CA GLY A 197 7.11 12.58 -9.19
C GLY A 197 8.51 12.49 -9.78
N ALA A 198 8.99 13.51 -10.51
CA ALA A 198 10.29 13.46 -11.18
C ALA A 198 11.45 13.19 -10.21
N HIS A 199 11.40 13.76 -8.99
CA HIS A 199 12.42 13.51 -7.97
C HIS A 199 12.41 12.05 -7.48
N LEU A 200 11.25 11.39 -7.46
CA LEU A 200 11.14 9.99 -7.04
C LEU A 200 11.91 9.07 -7.99
N ALA A 201 11.82 9.31 -9.30
CA ALA A 201 12.56 8.52 -10.27
C ALA A 201 14.08 8.56 -10.02
N ALA A 202 14.61 9.71 -9.60
CA ALA A 202 16.02 9.86 -9.25
C ALA A 202 16.41 9.12 -7.95
N LEU A 203 15.45 8.87 -7.06
CA LEU A 203 15.66 8.16 -5.80
C LEU A 203 15.58 6.64 -5.93
N MET A 204 14.88 6.12 -6.95
CA MET A 204 14.65 4.68 -7.09
C MET A 204 15.91 3.81 -7.08
N PRO A 205 17.06 4.21 -7.68
CA PRO A 205 18.30 3.44 -7.57
C PRO A 205 18.85 3.29 -6.14
N GLN A 206 18.44 4.16 -5.21
CA GLN A 206 18.89 4.13 -3.81
C GLN A 206 18.07 3.16 -2.94
N VAL A 207 16.87 2.76 -3.38
CA VAL A 207 16.03 1.82 -2.64
C VAL A 207 16.54 0.39 -2.87
N PRO A 208 16.95 -0.36 -1.83
CA PRO A 208 17.32 -1.76 -1.97
C PRO A 208 16.18 -2.59 -2.56
N ALA A 209 16.48 -3.53 -3.44
CA ALA A 209 15.47 -4.32 -4.15
C ALA A 209 14.56 -5.11 -3.19
N GLU A 210 15.12 -5.57 -2.08
CA GLU A 210 14.41 -6.32 -1.04
C GLU A 210 13.53 -5.44 -0.13
N ARG A 211 13.57 -4.13 -0.31
CA ARG A 211 12.78 -3.13 0.44
C ARG A 211 11.87 -2.29 -0.44
N LEU A 212 11.88 -2.49 -1.76
CA LEU A 212 11.02 -1.78 -2.68
C LEU A 212 9.72 -2.53 -2.89
N LEU A 213 8.60 -1.87 -2.62
CA LEU A 213 7.25 -2.39 -2.74
C LEU A 213 6.44 -1.53 -3.71
N LEU A 214 5.44 -2.13 -4.34
CA LEU A 214 4.59 -1.47 -5.33
C LEU A 214 3.14 -1.43 -4.85
N GLU A 215 2.46 -0.33 -5.12
CA GLU A 215 1.06 -0.14 -4.77
C GLU A 215 0.35 0.82 -5.72
N THR A 216 -0.96 0.73 -5.77
CA THR A 216 -1.77 1.67 -6.54
C THR A 216 -2.31 2.82 -5.70
N ASP A 217 -2.60 2.57 -4.44
CA ASP A 217 -3.37 3.48 -3.56
C ASP A 217 -4.72 3.88 -4.20
N GLY A 218 -5.26 3.01 -5.07
CA GLY A 218 -6.56 3.26 -5.69
C GLY A 218 -7.68 3.47 -4.65
N PRO A 219 -8.66 4.32 -4.95
CA PRO A 219 -9.03 4.96 -6.22
C PRO A 219 -8.20 6.21 -6.57
N TYR A 220 -7.22 6.55 -5.75
CA TYR A 220 -6.37 7.74 -5.89
C TYR A 220 -5.18 7.46 -6.84
N LEU A 221 -4.42 8.49 -7.16
CA LEU A 221 -3.10 8.43 -7.77
C LEU A 221 -3.03 7.66 -9.11
N LEU A 222 -4.10 7.75 -9.93
CA LEU A 222 -4.06 7.22 -11.30
C LEU A 222 -2.81 7.74 -12.02
N PRO A 223 -1.97 6.88 -12.61
CA PRO A 223 -0.80 7.28 -13.37
C PRO A 223 -1.15 8.33 -14.43
N ARG A 224 -0.40 9.44 -14.48
CA ARG A 224 -0.72 10.58 -15.34
C ARG A 224 -0.20 10.43 -16.77
N ASP A 225 0.81 9.59 -16.96
CA ASP A 225 1.50 9.32 -18.21
C ASP A 225 0.90 8.15 -19.01
N LEU A 226 -0.30 7.65 -18.61
CA LEU A 226 -1.03 6.65 -19.38
C LEU A 226 -1.30 7.17 -20.81
N GLN A 227 -0.91 6.40 -21.82
CA GLN A 227 -1.15 6.74 -23.22
C GLN A 227 -2.64 6.77 -23.54
N LEU A 228 -3.38 5.77 -23.07
CA LEU A 228 -4.83 5.70 -23.16
C LEU A 228 -5.40 6.01 -21.78
N LYS A 229 -6.01 7.18 -21.67
CA LYS A 229 -6.62 7.60 -20.41
C LYS A 229 -7.98 6.92 -20.22
N PRO A 230 -8.23 6.32 -19.06
CA PRO A 230 -9.55 5.78 -18.76
C PRO A 230 -10.61 6.87 -18.72
N ALA A 231 -11.88 6.49 -18.92
CA ALA A 231 -13.01 7.41 -18.91
C ALA A 231 -13.20 8.12 -17.55
N SER A 232 -12.75 7.51 -16.46
CA SER A 232 -12.76 8.08 -15.12
C SER A 232 -11.34 8.32 -14.61
N ARG A 233 -11.21 9.17 -13.57
CA ARG A 233 -9.93 9.37 -12.87
C ARG A 233 -9.67 8.34 -11.76
N ARG A 234 -10.52 7.34 -11.64
CA ARG A 234 -10.42 6.30 -10.64
C ARG A 234 -9.27 5.36 -10.99
N ASN A 235 -8.29 5.29 -10.10
CA ASN A 235 -7.21 4.30 -10.17
C ASN A 235 -7.74 2.92 -9.76
N GLU A 236 -7.09 1.85 -10.23
CA GLU A 236 -7.37 0.47 -9.84
C GLU A 236 -6.11 -0.39 -9.96
N PRO A 237 -6.06 -1.56 -9.29
CA PRO A 237 -4.87 -2.42 -9.29
C PRO A 237 -4.40 -2.88 -10.68
N ALA A 238 -5.29 -2.91 -11.67
CA ALA A 238 -4.93 -3.24 -13.06
C ALA A 238 -3.87 -2.27 -13.66
N TYR A 239 -3.66 -1.10 -13.08
CA TYR A 239 -2.61 -0.16 -13.50
C TYR A 239 -1.27 -0.36 -12.77
N LEU A 240 -1.16 -1.29 -11.83
CA LEU A 240 0.10 -1.58 -11.13
C LEU A 240 1.26 -1.96 -12.07
N PRO A 241 1.03 -2.74 -13.17
CA PRO A 241 2.10 -3.03 -14.13
C PRO A 241 2.70 -1.78 -14.79
N HIS A 242 1.90 -0.73 -14.99
CA HIS A 242 2.38 0.55 -15.53
C HIS A 242 3.32 1.25 -14.52
N ILE A 243 2.94 1.26 -13.23
CA ILE A 243 3.77 1.78 -12.14
C ILE A 243 5.08 0.99 -12.05
N ALA A 244 4.99 -0.36 -12.08
CA ALA A 244 6.16 -1.23 -12.10
C ALA A 244 7.12 -0.90 -13.26
N ALA A 245 6.59 -0.68 -14.47
CA ALA A 245 7.39 -0.30 -15.62
C ALA A 245 8.08 1.06 -15.43
N ALA A 246 7.42 2.04 -14.81
CA ALA A 246 8.02 3.34 -14.49
C ALA A 246 9.18 3.19 -13.49
N VAL A 247 8.99 2.39 -12.44
CA VAL A 247 10.03 2.10 -11.44
C VAL A 247 11.21 1.36 -12.07
N ALA A 248 10.96 0.32 -12.89
CA ALA A 248 12.00 -0.45 -13.56
C ALA A 248 12.86 0.45 -14.48
N ARG A 249 12.21 1.35 -15.24
CA ARG A 249 12.94 2.36 -16.05
C ARG A 249 13.82 3.26 -15.18
N ALA A 250 13.28 3.77 -14.07
CA ALA A 250 14.02 4.65 -13.16
C ALA A 250 15.24 3.93 -12.53
N ARG A 251 15.12 2.64 -12.23
CA ARG A 251 16.18 1.79 -11.68
C ARG A 251 17.14 1.24 -12.74
N ARG A 252 16.80 1.39 -14.03
CA ARG A 252 17.56 0.81 -15.15
C ARG A 252 17.71 -0.70 -15.05
N GLU A 253 16.66 -1.39 -14.59
CA GLU A 253 16.63 -2.85 -14.48
C GLU A 253 15.49 -3.47 -15.29
N PRO A 254 15.57 -4.75 -15.67
CA PRO A 254 14.48 -5.44 -16.36
C PRO A 254 13.18 -5.45 -15.52
N LEU A 255 12.04 -5.20 -16.17
CA LEU A 255 10.73 -5.21 -15.50
C LEU A 255 10.46 -6.55 -14.79
N THR A 256 10.88 -7.67 -15.38
CA THR A 256 10.76 -9.00 -14.76
C THR A 256 11.55 -9.10 -13.46
N ALA A 257 12.76 -8.55 -13.40
CA ALA A 257 13.59 -8.54 -12.20
C ALA A 257 12.93 -7.72 -11.08
N LEU A 258 12.44 -6.50 -11.40
CA LEU A 258 11.69 -5.67 -10.47
C LEU A 258 10.43 -6.39 -9.96
N ALA A 259 9.63 -6.99 -10.86
CA ALA A 259 8.40 -7.68 -10.48
C ALA A 259 8.68 -8.84 -9.50
N HIS A 260 9.72 -9.63 -9.76
CA HIS A 260 10.12 -10.70 -8.85
C HIS A 260 10.61 -10.18 -7.50
N SER A 261 11.49 -9.17 -7.48
CA SER A 261 12.06 -8.65 -6.23
C SER A 261 11.01 -7.95 -5.37
N SER A 262 10.16 -7.10 -5.95
CA SER A 262 9.10 -6.40 -5.22
C SER A 262 8.03 -7.34 -4.68
N THR A 263 7.62 -8.35 -5.47
CA THR A 263 6.69 -9.40 -5.01
C THR A 263 7.27 -10.23 -3.88
N ALA A 264 8.55 -10.63 -3.99
CA ALA A 264 9.23 -11.35 -2.92
C ALA A 264 9.37 -10.51 -1.65
N ALA A 265 9.66 -9.21 -1.79
CA ALA A 265 9.72 -8.27 -0.66
C ALA A 265 8.36 -8.10 0.02
N ALA A 266 7.27 -7.93 -0.75
CA ALA A 266 5.92 -7.83 -0.22
C ALA A 266 5.50 -9.10 0.54
N ARG A 267 5.72 -10.27 -0.07
CA ARG A 267 5.41 -11.56 0.57
C ARG A 267 6.19 -11.77 1.87
N ARG A 268 7.44 -11.40 1.88
CA ARG A 268 8.28 -11.49 3.10
C ARG A 268 7.81 -10.55 4.19
N LEU A 269 7.49 -9.29 3.85
CA LEU A 269 7.06 -8.30 4.84
C LEU A 269 5.73 -8.68 5.48
N PHE A 270 4.76 -9.05 4.66
CA PHE A 270 3.37 -9.31 5.09
C PHE A 270 3.07 -10.79 5.32
N ALA A 271 4.09 -11.68 5.21
CA ALA A 271 3.93 -13.13 5.32
C ALA A 271 2.85 -13.71 4.38
N LEU A 272 2.76 -13.17 3.14
CA LEU A 272 1.77 -13.63 2.18
C LEU A 272 2.16 -15.01 1.63
N PRO A 273 1.17 -15.90 1.37
CA PRO A 273 1.44 -17.21 0.79
C PRO A 273 2.00 -17.07 -0.64
N GLY A 274 2.80 -18.06 -1.06
CA GLY A 274 3.16 -18.20 -2.47
C GLY A 274 1.88 -18.39 -3.33
N VAL A 275 1.87 -17.84 -4.55
CA VAL A 275 0.80 -18.17 -5.49
C VAL A 275 1.02 -19.61 -5.93
N VAL A 276 0.13 -20.52 -5.53
CA VAL A 276 0.05 -21.85 -6.13
C VAL A 276 -0.40 -21.61 -7.57
N ALA A 277 0.43 -21.98 -8.56
CA ALA A 277 0.00 -21.98 -9.94
C ALA A 277 -1.29 -22.82 -10.04
N PRO A 278 -2.33 -22.36 -10.77
CA PRO A 278 -3.49 -23.20 -10.99
C PRO A 278 -2.99 -24.53 -11.59
N ASP A 279 -3.41 -25.63 -10.97
CA ASP A 279 -3.04 -26.98 -11.44
C ASP A 279 -3.31 -27.05 -12.95
N SER A 280 -2.24 -27.25 -13.73
CA SER A 280 -2.30 -27.48 -15.18
C SER A 280 -2.87 -28.86 -15.54
N LYS A 281 -3.76 -29.38 -14.69
CA LYS A 281 -4.47 -30.66 -14.90
C LYS A 281 -5.96 -30.41 -15.10
N LEU A 282 -6.34 -29.67 -16.14
CA LEU A 282 -7.68 -29.70 -16.72
C LEU A 282 -7.55 -29.11 -18.16
N LEU A 283 -6.94 -29.84 -19.05
CA LEU A 283 -7.17 -29.82 -20.49
C LEU A 283 -7.22 -31.25 -20.97
#